data_c10fa1e6729725a197b512bb629b2b6f
#
_entry.id   c10fa1e6729725a197b512bb629b2b6f
#
_cell.length_a   1.000
_cell.length_b   1.000
_cell.length_c   1.000
_cell.angle_alpha   90.00
_cell.angle_beta   90.00
_cell.angle_gamma   90.00
#
_symmetry.space_group_name_H-M   'P 1'
#
loop_
_entity.id
_entity.type
_entity.pdbx_description
1 polymer ?
#
loop_
_entity_poly.entity_id
_entity_poly.type
_entity_poly.pdbx_seq_one_letter_code
_entity_poly.pdbx_strand_id
1 'polypeptide(L)'
;LVGGVRAAEGYRITDERPKEEPMTVLKLLADAFHEGGWGMWPILTILMITVSIVTERAVVLRKAVIDKEKLLALLRSQISQGNIQGAIKVCSGNPTPMTRIVQTGLMRANRSEAEIVAAMEEASLRELPLVEKRTGYLAMLGNLATLAGLLGTITGLIKSFAGVAGVDPSQKATLLSKGISEAMNCTAFGLGTGILGLAAFAWLNGKTQAILDDISEMKKNVVNLVAAAKAAKHG
;
A
#
# COMPACT_ATOMS: atom_id res chain seq x y z
N LEU A 1 -50.93 58.40 12.58
CA LEU A 1 -50.62 57.58 11.42
C LEU A 1 -49.26 56.92 11.66
N VAL A 2 -49.25 55.81 12.43
CA VAL A 2 -48.05 55.21 12.95
C VAL A 2 -47.94 53.80 12.33
N GLY A 3 -46.94 53.60 11.46
CA GLY A 3 -46.55 52.32 10.94
C GLY A 3 -45.48 51.66 11.83
N GLY A 4 -45.83 50.59 12.52
CA GLY A 4 -44.93 49.84 13.34
C GLY A 4 -43.97 49.02 12.49
N VAL A 5 -42.67 49.27 12.68
CA VAL A 5 -41.57 48.41 12.20
C VAL A 5 -41.47 47.20 13.12
N ARG A 6 -41.85 46.02 12.63
CA ARG A 6 -41.55 44.73 13.32
C ARG A 6 -40.08 44.41 13.12
N ALA A 7 -39.39 44.25 14.25
CA ALA A 7 -38.02 43.83 14.35
C ALA A 7 -37.80 42.45 13.67
N ALA A 8 -36.71 42.36 12.91
CA ALA A 8 -36.21 41.14 12.37
C ALA A 8 -35.78 40.19 13.52
N GLU A 9 -36.48 39.09 13.68
CA GLU A 9 -36.15 38.00 14.57
C GLU A 9 -34.89 37.33 14.05
N GLY A 10 -33.81 37.46 14.82
CA GLY A 10 -32.50 36.92 14.45
C GLY A 10 -32.54 35.40 14.24
N TYR A 11 -32.25 34.99 13.02
CA TYR A 11 -31.94 33.62 12.68
C TYR A 11 -30.64 33.24 13.41
N ARG A 12 -30.79 32.61 14.57
CA ARG A 12 -29.68 32.03 15.32
C ARG A 12 -29.24 30.79 14.59
N ILE A 13 -28.19 30.87 13.80
CA ILE A 13 -27.48 29.70 13.24
C ILE A 13 -26.86 28.98 14.45
N THR A 14 -27.55 27.99 14.96
CA THR A 14 -26.92 27.00 15.86
C THR A 14 -25.95 26.23 15.04
N ASP A 15 -24.65 26.51 15.22
CA ASP A 15 -23.51 25.71 14.71
C ASP A 15 -23.45 24.38 15.49
N GLU A 16 -24.49 23.57 15.37
CA GLU A 16 -24.45 22.18 15.75
C GLU A 16 -23.85 21.40 14.58
N ARG A 17 -22.52 21.42 14.47
CA ARG A 17 -21.81 20.38 13.73
C ARG A 17 -22.14 19.07 14.41
N PRO A 18 -22.82 18.12 13.74
CA PRO A 18 -23.01 16.79 14.31
C PRO A 18 -21.62 16.23 14.57
N LYS A 19 -21.33 15.88 15.82
CA LYS A 19 -20.16 15.06 16.17
C LYS A 19 -20.29 13.82 15.35
N GLU A 20 -19.49 13.69 14.27
CA GLU A 20 -19.42 12.50 13.44
C GLU A 20 -18.82 11.39 14.30
N GLU A 21 -19.70 10.66 14.98
CA GLU A 21 -19.32 9.45 15.68
C GLU A 21 -18.84 8.45 14.63
N PRO A 22 -17.72 7.73 14.85
CA PRO A 22 -17.21 6.73 13.91
C PRO A 22 -18.25 5.64 13.60
N MET A 23 -19.22 5.45 14.49
CA MET A 23 -20.39 4.59 14.29
C MET A 23 -21.32 5.07 13.16
N THR A 24 -21.36 6.38 12.87
CA THR A 24 -22.21 6.92 11.82
C THR A 24 -21.65 6.59 10.43
N VAL A 25 -20.32 6.67 10.24
CA VAL A 25 -19.64 6.28 8.98
C VAL A 25 -19.81 4.80 8.69
N LEU A 26 -19.66 3.95 9.73
CA LEU A 26 -19.82 2.50 9.59
C LEU A 26 -21.25 2.11 9.24
N LYS A 27 -22.26 2.77 9.84
CA LYS A 27 -23.67 2.59 9.48
C LYS A 27 -23.94 3.03 8.04
N LEU A 28 -23.45 4.20 7.65
CA LEU A 28 -23.62 4.72 6.28
C LEU A 28 -23.03 3.76 5.23
N LEU A 29 -21.85 3.19 5.51
CA LEU A 29 -21.23 2.18 4.66
C LEU A 29 -22.01 0.87 4.61
N ALA A 30 -22.56 0.44 5.75
CA ALA A 30 -23.38 -0.75 5.82
C ALA A 30 -24.72 -0.58 5.08
N ASP A 31 -25.37 0.57 5.21
CA ASP A 31 -26.61 0.89 4.51
C ASP A 31 -26.36 0.97 3.00
N ALA A 32 -25.30 1.68 2.56
CA ALA A 32 -24.89 1.73 1.16
C ALA A 32 -24.56 0.34 0.58
N PHE A 33 -23.96 -0.54 1.42
CA PHE A 33 -23.69 -1.92 1.02
C PHE A 33 -24.97 -2.72 0.83
N HIS A 34 -25.96 -2.59 1.75
CA HIS A 34 -27.25 -3.26 1.62
C HIS A 34 -28.05 -2.76 0.42
N GLU A 35 -27.97 -1.48 0.13
CA GLU A 35 -28.66 -0.86 -1.01
C GLU A 35 -27.98 -1.17 -2.36
N GLY A 36 -26.69 -1.50 -2.38
CA GLY A 36 -25.93 -1.71 -3.63
C GLY A 36 -26.10 -3.09 -4.28
N GLY A 37 -26.91 -3.97 -3.67
CA GLY A 37 -27.31 -5.26 -4.25
C GLY A 37 -26.17 -6.27 -4.44
N TRP A 38 -26.38 -7.23 -5.36
CA TRP A 38 -25.45 -8.35 -5.55
C TRP A 38 -24.08 -7.94 -6.09
N GLY A 39 -23.99 -6.85 -6.84
CA GLY A 39 -22.74 -6.31 -7.40
C GLY A 39 -21.73 -5.85 -6.36
N MET A 40 -22.15 -5.65 -5.09
CA MET A 40 -21.27 -5.28 -3.99
C MET A 40 -20.35 -6.43 -3.53
N TRP A 41 -20.79 -7.69 -3.65
CA TRP A 41 -20.05 -8.86 -3.18
C TRP A 41 -18.69 -9.06 -3.86
N PRO A 42 -18.54 -8.96 -5.19
CA PRO A 42 -17.25 -8.99 -5.84
C PRO A 42 -16.31 -7.88 -5.36
N ILE A 43 -16.84 -6.66 -5.18
CA ILE A 43 -16.04 -5.51 -4.74
C ILE A 43 -15.58 -5.71 -3.29
N LEU A 44 -16.45 -6.20 -2.41
CA LEU A 44 -16.11 -6.54 -1.03
C LEU A 44 -14.99 -7.60 -0.97
N THR A 45 -15.07 -8.62 -1.82
CA THR A 45 -14.02 -9.65 -1.92
C THR A 45 -12.68 -9.03 -2.32
N ILE A 46 -12.67 -8.15 -3.31
CA ILE A 46 -11.47 -7.41 -3.73
C ILE A 46 -10.94 -6.54 -2.58
N LEU A 47 -11.81 -5.84 -1.87
CA LEU A 47 -11.43 -5.02 -0.71
C LEU A 47 -10.76 -5.85 0.38
N MET A 48 -11.33 -7.01 0.74
CA MET A 48 -10.77 -7.91 1.75
C MET A 48 -9.38 -8.44 1.36
N ILE A 49 -9.21 -8.81 0.08
CA ILE A 49 -7.90 -9.23 -0.45
C ILE A 49 -6.91 -8.07 -0.40
N THR A 50 -7.33 -6.87 -0.80
CA THR A 50 -6.50 -5.65 -0.78
C THR A 50 -6.02 -5.35 0.64
N VAL A 51 -6.92 -5.33 1.63
CA VAL A 51 -6.57 -5.09 3.04
C VAL A 51 -5.63 -6.17 3.57
N SER A 52 -5.83 -7.43 3.21
CA SER A 52 -4.94 -8.54 3.60
C SER A 52 -3.53 -8.35 3.05
N ILE A 53 -3.39 -7.97 1.78
CA ILE A 53 -2.09 -7.72 1.17
C ILE A 53 -1.42 -6.49 1.79
N VAL A 54 -2.17 -5.41 2.01
CA VAL A 54 -1.63 -4.18 2.63
C VAL A 54 -1.08 -4.47 4.02
N THR A 55 -1.82 -5.18 4.85
CA THR A 55 -1.37 -5.53 6.20
C THR A 55 -0.16 -6.45 6.20
N GLU A 56 -0.17 -7.50 5.36
CA GLU A 56 0.99 -8.38 5.17
C GLU A 56 2.23 -7.58 4.75
N ARG A 57 2.10 -6.74 3.72
CA ARG A 57 3.22 -5.97 3.18
C ARG A 57 3.75 -4.92 4.16
N ALA A 58 2.86 -4.21 4.84
CA ALA A 58 3.26 -3.24 5.86
C ALA A 58 4.10 -3.90 6.97
N VAL A 59 3.74 -5.10 7.41
CA VAL A 59 4.51 -5.85 8.42
C VAL A 59 5.85 -6.32 7.86
N VAL A 60 5.87 -6.88 6.63
CA VAL A 60 7.10 -7.38 6.01
C VAL A 60 8.09 -6.24 5.77
N LEU A 61 7.63 -5.12 5.20
CA LEU A 61 8.51 -3.98 4.94
C LEU A 61 9.04 -3.34 6.24
N ARG A 62 8.20 -3.25 7.29
CA ARG A 62 8.69 -2.78 8.61
C ARG A 62 9.82 -3.65 9.18
N LYS A 63 9.76 -4.95 8.97
CA LYS A 63 10.82 -5.88 9.39
C LYS A 63 12.06 -5.84 8.49
N ALA A 64 11.92 -5.44 7.23
CA ALA A 64 13.02 -5.30 6.29
C ALA A 64 13.83 -4.01 6.47
N VAL A 65 13.23 -2.98 7.08
CA VAL A 65 13.91 -1.71 7.37
C VAL A 65 14.93 -1.91 8.48
N ILE A 66 16.17 -1.51 8.23
CA ILE A 66 17.26 -1.44 9.20
C ILE A 66 17.89 -0.03 9.13
N ASP A 67 18.43 0.42 10.25
CA ASP A 67 19.20 1.65 10.30
C ASP A 67 20.54 1.46 9.56
N LYS A 68 20.56 1.91 8.28
CA LYS A 68 21.73 1.73 7.40
C LYS A 68 22.98 2.42 7.92
N GLU A 69 22.84 3.57 8.59
CA GLU A 69 23.98 4.34 9.08
C GLU A 69 24.66 3.62 10.24
N LYS A 70 23.87 3.08 11.18
CA LYS A 70 24.42 2.26 12.28
C LYS A 70 25.06 0.99 11.77
N LEU A 71 24.42 0.30 10.82
CA LEU A 71 24.99 -0.89 10.23
C LEU A 71 26.32 -0.58 9.53
N LEU A 72 26.35 0.48 8.70
CA LEU A 72 27.55 0.89 7.99
C LEU A 72 28.69 1.28 8.96
N ALA A 73 28.38 2.02 10.03
CA ALA A 73 29.37 2.39 11.05
C ALA A 73 29.98 1.16 11.73
N LEU A 74 29.14 0.17 12.10
CA LEU A 74 29.60 -1.08 12.69
C LEU A 74 30.47 -1.89 11.70
N LEU A 75 30.02 -2.02 10.46
CA LEU A 75 30.78 -2.72 9.43
C LEU A 75 32.13 -2.02 9.16
N ARG A 76 32.13 -0.69 9.06
CA ARG A 76 33.35 0.11 8.88
C ARG A 76 34.36 -0.13 10.01
N SER A 77 33.90 -0.11 11.27
CA SER A 77 34.76 -0.38 12.43
C SER A 77 35.39 -1.78 12.38
N GLN A 78 34.63 -2.81 12.03
CA GLN A 78 35.12 -4.19 11.97
C GLN A 78 36.06 -4.41 10.78
N ILE A 79 35.70 -3.89 9.59
CA ILE A 79 36.48 -4.06 8.36
C ILE A 79 37.80 -3.31 8.43
N SER A 80 37.83 -2.09 8.98
CA SER A 80 39.08 -1.31 9.13
C SER A 80 40.08 -1.96 10.12
N GLN A 81 39.59 -2.73 11.09
CA GLN A 81 40.42 -3.54 12.00
C GLN A 81 40.86 -4.88 11.38
N GLY A 82 40.48 -5.17 10.14
CA GLY A 82 40.73 -6.44 9.49
C GLY A 82 39.90 -7.61 10.00
N ASN A 83 38.92 -7.34 10.87
CA ASN A 83 38.06 -8.37 11.47
C ASN A 83 36.83 -8.66 10.60
N ILE A 84 37.03 -9.32 9.47
CA ILE A 84 35.94 -9.70 8.55
C ILE A 84 34.94 -10.65 9.22
N GLN A 85 35.41 -11.54 10.10
CA GLN A 85 34.52 -12.46 10.84
C GLN A 85 33.59 -11.70 11.78
N GLY A 86 34.10 -10.64 12.44
CA GLY A 86 33.28 -9.74 13.24
C GLY A 86 32.19 -9.04 12.40
N ALA A 87 32.53 -8.54 11.21
CA ALA A 87 31.59 -7.94 10.29
C ALA A 87 30.48 -8.91 9.84
N ILE A 88 30.85 -10.18 9.52
CA ILE A 88 29.90 -11.25 9.19
C ILE A 88 28.95 -11.52 10.37
N LYS A 89 29.48 -11.56 11.61
CA LYS A 89 28.68 -11.78 12.81
C LYS A 89 27.69 -10.64 13.09
N VAL A 90 28.07 -9.40 12.81
CA VAL A 90 27.15 -8.25 12.88
C VAL A 90 25.97 -8.43 11.92
N CYS A 91 26.21 -8.86 10.67
CA CYS A 91 25.16 -9.15 9.72
C CYS A 91 24.25 -10.30 10.15
N SER A 92 24.80 -11.35 10.77
CA SER A 92 24.03 -12.52 11.24
C SER A 92 23.13 -12.19 12.44
N GLY A 93 23.45 -11.17 13.22
CA GLY A 93 22.68 -10.79 14.40
C GLY A 93 21.30 -10.17 14.09
N ASN A 94 21.12 -9.64 12.88
CA ASN A 94 19.83 -9.08 12.42
C ASN A 94 19.59 -9.43 10.96
N PRO A 95 18.98 -10.60 10.68
CA PRO A 95 18.84 -11.14 9.32
C PRO A 95 17.78 -10.39 8.51
N THR A 96 18.16 -9.30 7.86
CA THR A 96 17.36 -8.57 6.87
C THR A 96 17.86 -8.85 5.44
N PRO A 97 17.10 -8.52 4.39
CA PRO A 97 17.58 -8.65 3.00
C PRO A 97 18.93 -7.95 2.78
N MET A 98 19.10 -6.74 3.31
CA MET A 98 20.34 -5.97 3.25
C MET A 98 21.51 -6.71 3.89
N THR A 99 21.34 -7.19 5.11
CA THR A 99 22.43 -7.86 5.85
C THR A 99 22.81 -9.20 5.24
N ARG A 100 21.87 -9.95 4.65
CA ARG A 100 22.16 -11.20 3.94
C ARG A 100 22.98 -10.96 2.67
N ILE A 101 22.64 -9.93 1.90
CA ILE A 101 23.41 -9.56 0.69
C ILE A 101 24.83 -9.15 1.07
N VAL A 102 24.96 -8.27 2.07
CA VAL A 102 26.27 -7.82 2.58
C VAL A 102 27.08 -8.98 3.13
N GLN A 103 26.48 -9.86 3.90
CA GLN A 103 27.13 -11.05 4.45
C GLN A 103 27.71 -11.95 3.35
N THR A 104 26.96 -12.18 2.25
CA THR A 104 27.43 -12.99 1.13
C THR A 104 28.66 -12.38 0.47
N GLY A 105 28.71 -11.05 0.30
CA GLY A 105 29.91 -10.37 -0.19
C GLY A 105 31.09 -10.45 0.77
N LEU A 106 30.85 -10.26 2.08
CA LEU A 106 31.91 -10.35 3.10
C LEU A 106 32.51 -11.76 3.20
N MET A 107 31.73 -12.82 2.98
CA MET A 107 32.26 -14.19 2.91
C MET A 107 33.30 -14.39 1.78
N ARG A 108 33.24 -13.56 0.74
CA ARG A 108 34.21 -13.54 -0.36
C ARG A 108 35.21 -12.39 -0.25
N ALA A 109 35.33 -11.75 0.91
CA ALA A 109 36.20 -10.61 1.11
C ALA A 109 37.67 -10.86 0.73
N ASN A 110 38.18 -12.10 0.77
CA ASN A 110 39.53 -12.45 0.37
C ASN A 110 39.71 -12.60 -1.16
N ARG A 111 38.65 -12.57 -1.94
CA ARG A 111 38.64 -12.73 -3.40
C ARG A 111 38.79 -11.36 -4.10
N SER A 112 38.81 -11.37 -5.42
CA SER A 112 38.82 -10.13 -6.22
C SER A 112 37.56 -9.29 -5.94
N GLU A 113 37.67 -7.98 -6.21
CA GLU A 113 36.54 -7.05 -6.08
C GLU A 113 35.37 -7.50 -6.97
N ALA A 114 35.65 -7.92 -8.19
CA ALA A 114 34.66 -8.43 -9.13
C ALA A 114 33.89 -9.66 -8.56
N GLU A 115 34.58 -10.56 -7.87
CA GLU A 115 33.93 -11.72 -7.24
C GLU A 115 33.08 -11.33 -6.04
N ILE A 116 33.46 -10.31 -5.29
CA ILE A 116 32.65 -9.78 -4.18
C ILE A 116 31.35 -9.17 -4.72
N VAL A 117 31.46 -8.34 -5.76
CA VAL A 117 30.31 -7.71 -6.43
C VAL A 117 29.39 -8.79 -7.01
N ALA A 118 29.94 -9.76 -7.74
CA ALA A 118 29.17 -10.85 -8.34
C ALA A 118 28.40 -11.66 -7.28
N ALA A 119 29.01 -11.93 -6.11
CA ALA A 119 28.38 -12.63 -5.02
C ALA A 119 27.21 -11.82 -4.40
N MET A 120 27.40 -10.49 -4.25
CA MET A 120 26.33 -9.62 -3.77
C MET A 120 25.19 -9.49 -4.78
N GLU A 121 25.50 -9.46 -6.09
CA GLU A 121 24.47 -9.45 -7.14
C GLU A 121 23.67 -10.74 -7.15
N GLU A 122 24.35 -11.89 -7.07
CA GLU A 122 23.66 -13.20 -6.95
C GLU A 122 22.73 -13.24 -5.74
N ALA A 123 23.18 -12.76 -4.58
CA ALA A 123 22.35 -12.68 -3.39
C ALA A 123 21.20 -11.69 -3.56
N SER A 124 21.42 -10.56 -4.25
CA SER A 124 20.38 -9.56 -4.56
C SER A 124 19.26 -10.18 -5.40
N LEU A 125 19.58 -10.97 -6.43
CA LEU A 125 18.58 -11.65 -7.26
C LEU A 125 17.67 -12.60 -6.46
N ARG A 126 18.11 -13.07 -5.30
CA ARG A 126 17.30 -13.93 -4.42
C ARG A 126 16.48 -13.11 -3.40
N GLU A 127 17.07 -12.05 -2.83
CA GLU A 127 16.46 -11.31 -1.72
C GLU A 127 15.52 -10.18 -2.20
N LEU A 128 15.86 -9.46 -3.28
CA LEU A 128 15.06 -8.32 -3.75
C LEU A 128 13.63 -8.71 -4.18
N PRO A 129 13.42 -9.81 -4.92
CA PRO A 129 12.05 -10.21 -5.28
C PRO A 129 11.16 -10.48 -4.06
N LEU A 130 11.73 -10.85 -2.92
CA LEU A 130 10.96 -11.06 -1.68
C LEU A 130 10.48 -9.74 -1.07
N VAL A 131 11.23 -8.65 -1.27
CA VAL A 131 10.85 -7.30 -0.84
C VAL A 131 9.76 -6.73 -1.76
N GLU A 132 9.87 -6.93 -3.07
CA GLU A 132 8.93 -6.42 -4.08
C GLU A 132 7.63 -7.23 -4.19
N LYS A 133 7.68 -8.49 -3.77
CA LYS A 133 6.59 -9.47 -3.94
C LYS A 133 5.24 -8.89 -3.54
N ARG A 134 4.22 -9.15 -4.36
CA ARG A 134 2.80 -8.82 -4.15
C ARG A 134 2.44 -7.33 -4.09
N THR A 135 3.38 -6.40 -3.99
CA THR A 135 3.06 -4.96 -3.96
C THR A 135 2.36 -4.53 -5.25
N GLY A 136 2.78 -5.03 -6.41
CA GLY A 136 2.17 -4.74 -7.71
C GLY A 136 0.71 -5.18 -7.83
N TYR A 137 0.29 -6.23 -7.12
CA TYR A 137 -1.10 -6.70 -7.15
C TYR A 137 -2.09 -5.67 -6.57
N LEU A 138 -1.63 -4.77 -5.69
CA LEU A 138 -2.50 -3.73 -5.13
C LEU A 138 -3.01 -2.76 -6.20
N ALA A 139 -2.15 -2.38 -7.16
CA ALA A 139 -2.57 -1.53 -8.28
C ALA A 139 -3.58 -2.26 -9.19
N MET A 140 -3.34 -3.54 -9.47
CA MET A 140 -4.25 -4.37 -10.25
C MET A 140 -5.61 -4.52 -9.54
N LEU A 141 -5.62 -4.81 -8.25
CA LEU A 141 -6.84 -4.95 -7.45
C LEU A 141 -7.61 -3.63 -7.36
N GLY A 142 -6.91 -2.49 -7.25
CA GLY A 142 -7.53 -1.16 -7.30
C GLY A 142 -8.29 -0.92 -8.62
N ASN A 143 -7.65 -1.24 -9.75
CA ASN A 143 -8.28 -1.14 -11.06
C ASN A 143 -9.45 -2.13 -11.20
N LEU A 144 -9.30 -3.38 -10.75
CA LEU A 144 -10.35 -4.38 -10.77
C LEU A 144 -11.57 -3.96 -9.95
N ALA A 145 -11.37 -3.34 -8.77
CA ALA A 145 -12.47 -2.83 -7.96
C ALA A 145 -13.27 -1.75 -8.69
N THR A 146 -12.59 -0.83 -9.37
CA THR A 146 -13.22 0.22 -10.18
C THR A 146 -14.03 -0.38 -11.33
N LEU A 147 -13.46 -1.34 -12.07
CA LEU A 147 -14.14 -2.04 -13.17
C LEU A 147 -15.33 -2.87 -12.68
N ALA A 148 -15.20 -3.52 -11.52
CA ALA A 148 -16.30 -4.26 -10.89
C ALA A 148 -17.46 -3.32 -10.50
N GLY A 149 -17.14 -2.13 -9.97
CA GLY A 149 -18.13 -1.09 -9.69
C GLY A 149 -18.87 -0.64 -10.93
N LEU A 150 -18.15 -0.37 -12.03
CA LEU A 150 -18.73 -0.02 -13.32
C LEU A 150 -19.63 -1.14 -13.87
N LEU A 151 -19.17 -2.38 -13.81
CA LEU A 151 -19.97 -3.53 -14.21
C LEU A 151 -21.27 -3.64 -13.38
N GLY A 152 -21.19 -3.36 -12.08
CA GLY A 152 -22.35 -3.29 -11.19
C GLY A 152 -23.37 -2.24 -11.64
N THR A 153 -22.90 -1.06 -12.08
CA THR A 153 -23.80 -0.01 -12.63
C THR A 153 -24.50 -0.47 -13.90
N ILE A 154 -23.74 -1.02 -14.85
CA ILE A 154 -24.32 -1.48 -16.13
C ILE A 154 -25.38 -2.56 -15.90
N THR A 155 -25.05 -3.57 -15.09
CA THR A 155 -25.99 -4.66 -14.79
C THR A 155 -27.18 -4.21 -13.96
N GLY A 156 -27.00 -3.26 -13.03
CA GLY A 156 -28.05 -2.66 -12.23
C GLY A 156 -29.03 -1.86 -13.08
N LEU A 157 -28.54 -1.02 -14.01
CA LEU A 157 -29.37 -0.27 -14.95
C LEU A 157 -30.14 -1.20 -15.89
N ILE A 158 -29.49 -2.21 -16.49
CA ILE A 158 -30.18 -3.20 -17.36
C ILE A 158 -31.34 -3.85 -16.61
N LYS A 159 -31.12 -4.30 -15.36
CA LYS A 159 -32.18 -4.91 -14.54
C LYS A 159 -33.32 -3.92 -14.24
N SER A 160 -32.97 -2.65 -13.95
CA SER A 160 -33.96 -1.63 -13.63
C SER A 160 -34.86 -1.33 -14.82
N PHE A 161 -34.29 -1.16 -16.02
CA PHE A 161 -35.06 -0.95 -17.23
C PHE A 161 -35.88 -2.19 -17.64
N ALA A 162 -35.34 -3.39 -17.50
CA ALA A 162 -36.07 -4.62 -17.73
C ALA A 162 -37.23 -4.79 -16.73
N GLY A 163 -37.03 -4.42 -15.48
CA GLY A 163 -38.05 -4.54 -14.40
C GLY A 163 -39.23 -3.59 -14.54
N VAL A 164 -39.12 -2.47 -15.27
CA VAL A 164 -40.25 -1.54 -15.48
C VAL A 164 -41.08 -1.90 -16.71
N ALA A 165 -40.64 -2.87 -17.55
CA ALA A 165 -41.41 -3.38 -18.66
C ALA A 165 -42.61 -4.19 -18.13
N GLY A 166 -43.85 -3.70 -18.33
CA GLY A 166 -45.06 -4.39 -17.88
C GLY A 166 -45.57 -4.00 -16.48
N VAL A 167 -44.93 -3.05 -15.80
CA VAL A 167 -45.37 -2.52 -14.50
C VAL A 167 -46.28 -1.32 -14.69
N ASP A 168 -47.20 -1.10 -13.75
CA ASP A 168 -48.12 0.04 -13.73
C ASP A 168 -47.37 1.39 -13.83
N PRO A 169 -47.80 2.35 -14.64
CA PRO A 169 -47.17 3.65 -14.79
C PRO A 169 -46.88 4.39 -13.49
N SER A 170 -47.72 4.24 -12.47
CA SER A 170 -47.56 4.87 -11.16
C SER A 170 -46.36 4.33 -10.38
N GLN A 171 -45.90 3.12 -10.62
CA GLN A 171 -44.80 2.47 -9.92
C GLN A 171 -43.47 2.52 -10.69
N LYS A 172 -43.53 2.80 -12.01
CA LYS A 172 -42.33 2.82 -12.87
C LYS A 172 -41.24 3.76 -12.36
N ALA A 173 -41.62 4.98 -11.98
CA ALA A 173 -40.65 5.98 -11.49
C ALA A 173 -39.94 5.53 -10.20
N THR A 174 -40.66 4.93 -9.27
CA THR A 174 -40.10 4.44 -8.01
C THR A 174 -39.16 3.28 -8.20
N LEU A 175 -39.52 2.31 -9.04
CA LEU A 175 -38.70 1.14 -9.35
C LEU A 175 -37.41 1.55 -10.09
N LEU A 176 -37.52 2.48 -11.03
CA LEU A 176 -36.39 2.99 -11.80
C LEU A 176 -35.43 3.76 -10.86
N SER A 177 -35.96 4.65 -10.03
CA SER A 177 -35.16 5.40 -9.04
C SER A 177 -34.39 4.47 -8.10
N LYS A 178 -35.05 3.43 -7.57
CA LYS A 178 -34.38 2.44 -6.69
C LYS A 178 -33.25 1.71 -7.40
N GLY A 179 -33.47 1.26 -8.63
CA GLY A 179 -32.43 0.54 -9.37
C GLY A 179 -31.26 1.41 -9.81
N ILE A 180 -31.54 2.70 -10.13
CA ILE A 180 -30.45 3.67 -10.39
C ILE A 180 -29.64 3.92 -9.11
N SER A 181 -30.27 4.08 -7.96
CA SER A 181 -29.59 4.25 -6.67
C SER A 181 -28.71 3.03 -6.35
N GLU A 182 -29.22 1.81 -6.52
CA GLU A 182 -28.46 0.57 -6.35
C GLU A 182 -27.21 0.55 -7.24
N ALA A 183 -27.36 0.89 -8.52
CA ALA A 183 -26.28 0.95 -9.48
C ALA A 183 -25.22 1.99 -9.08
N MET A 184 -25.63 3.20 -8.71
CA MET A 184 -24.72 4.28 -8.30
C MET A 184 -23.93 3.93 -7.03
N ASN A 185 -24.56 3.31 -6.04
CA ASN A 185 -23.89 2.85 -4.80
C ASN A 185 -22.79 1.84 -5.13
N CYS A 186 -23.04 0.92 -6.06
CA CYS A 186 -22.06 -0.06 -6.53
C CYS A 186 -20.81 0.61 -7.12
N THR A 187 -20.99 1.62 -7.97
CA THR A 187 -19.85 2.37 -8.55
C THR A 187 -19.13 3.19 -7.50
N ALA A 188 -19.83 3.87 -6.61
CA ALA A 188 -19.22 4.65 -5.55
C ALA A 188 -18.33 3.78 -4.64
N PHE A 189 -18.82 2.59 -4.27
CA PHE A 189 -18.06 1.64 -3.46
C PHE A 189 -16.86 1.05 -4.23
N GLY A 190 -17.02 0.74 -5.53
CA GLY A 190 -15.94 0.29 -6.40
C GLY A 190 -14.83 1.31 -6.56
N LEU A 191 -15.19 2.58 -6.79
CA LEU A 191 -14.24 3.71 -6.86
C LEU A 191 -13.52 3.93 -5.52
N GLY A 192 -14.25 3.92 -4.42
CA GLY A 192 -13.67 4.07 -3.07
C GLY A 192 -12.64 2.98 -2.78
N THR A 193 -12.98 1.72 -3.09
CA THR A 193 -12.06 0.58 -2.96
C THR A 193 -10.85 0.72 -3.89
N GLY A 194 -11.06 1.18 -5.13
CA GLY A 194 -10.01 1.43 -6.11
C GLY A 194 -9.01 2.48 -5.64
N ILE A 195 -9.50 3.61 -5.16
CA ILE A 195 -8.67 4.71 -4.62
C ILE A 195 -7.83 4.20 -3.43
N LEU A 196 -8.44 3.47 -2.49
CA LEU A 196 -7.73 2.89 -1.35
C LEU A 196 -6.62 1.92 -1.79
N GLY A 197 -6.90 1.07 -2.77
CA GLY A 197 -5.92 0.13 -3.34
C GLY A 197 -4.74 0.84 -4.00
N LEU A 198 -5.00 1.85 -4.83
CA LEU A 198 -3.97 2.63 -5.51
C LEU A 198 -3.14 3.48 -4.53
N ALA A 199 -3.77 4.10 -3.54
CA ALA A 199 -3.07 4.86 -2.51
C ALA A 199 -2.15 3.96 -1.67
N ALA A 200 -2.65 2.80 -1.26
CA ALA A 200 -1.86 1.80 -0.55
C ALA A 200 -0.68 1.29 -1.40
N PHE A 201 -0.91 1.03 -2.70
CA PHE A 201 0.14 0.68 -3.65
C PHE A 201 1.23 1.75 -3.71
N ALA A 202 0.85 3.00 -3.94
CA ALA A 202 1.80 4.11 -4.06
C ALA A 202 2.67 4.26 -2.80
N TRP A 203 2.06 4.18 -1.62
CA TRP A 203 2.76 4.28 -0.35
C TRP A 203 3.72 3.10 -0.12
N LEU A 204 3.27 1.86 -0.32
CA LEU A 204 4.09 0.66 -0.12
C LEU A 204 5.20 0.56 -1.18
N ASN A 205 4.91 0.91 -2.43
CA ASN A 205 5.91 0.92 -3.51
C ASN A 205 7.02 1.94 -3.22
N GLY A 206 6.67 3.14 -2.75
CA GLY A 206 7.68 4.12 -2.34
C GLY A 206 8.59 3.61 -1.21
N LYS A 207 8.02 2.89 -0.22
CA LYS A 207 8.82 2.25 0.84
C LYS A 207 9.71 1.13 0.31
N THR A 208 9.20 0.33 -0.63
CA THR A 208 9.96 -0.74 -1.28
C THR A 208 11.15 -0.16 -2.03
N GLN A 209 10.94 0.87 -2.86
CA GLN A 209 12.03 1.51 -3.61
C GLN A 209 13.10 2.09 -2.69
N ALA A 210 12.72 2.75 -1.62
CA ALA A 210 13.68 3.27 -0.64
C ALA A 210 14.57 2.15 -0.04
N ILE A 211 14.00 0.98 0.26
CA ILE A 211 14.78 -0.17 0.76
C ILE A 211 15.75 -0.69 -0.33
N LEU A 212 15.32 -0.74 -1.59
CA LEU A 212 16.16 -1.18 -2.71
C LEU A 212 17.33 -0.23 -2.95
N ASP A 213 17.08 1.07 -2.86
CA ASP A 213 18.10 2.12 -3.00
C ASP A 213 19.11 2.02 -1.85
N ASP A 214 18.65 1.85 -0.61
CA ASP A 214 19.51 1.66 0.56
C ASP A 214 20.38 0.41 0.43
N ILE A 215 19.85 -0.70 -0.09
CA ILE A 215 20.62 -1.93 -0.37
C ILE A 215 21.68 -1.65 -1.42
N SER A 216 21.33 -0.95 -2.49
CA SER A 216 22.26 -0.64 -3.60
C SER A 216 23.40 0.27 -3.14
N GLU A 217 23.12 1.26 -2.30
CA GLU A 217 24.10 2.12 -1.66
C GLU A 217 25.02 1.32 -0.73
N MET A 218 24.44 0.48 0.12
CA MET A 218 25.18 -0.35 1.07
C MET A 218 26.14 -1.32 0.37
N LYS A 219 25.72 -1.96 -0.73
CA LYS A 219 26.61 -2.81 -1.55
C LYS A 219 27.85 -2.06 -1.98
N LYS A 220 27.70 -0.86 -2.58
CA LYS A 220 28.83 -0.03 -3.02
C LYS A 220 29.75 0.36 -1.86
N ASN A 221 29.18 0.80 -0.75
CA ASN A 221 29.93 1.20 0.44
C ASN A 221 30.76 0.04 1.01
N VAL A 222 30.20 -1.16 1.10
CA VAL A 222 30.91 -2.34 1.62
C VAL A 222 32.02 -2.79 0.67
N VAL A 223 31.79 -2.78 -0.63
CA VAL A 223 32.83 -3.11 -1.62
C VAL A 223 34.02 -2.14 -1.49
N ASN A 224 33.76 -0.84 -1.43
CA ASN A 224 34.80 0.18 -1.25
C ASN A 224 35.55 0.02 0.08
N LEU A 225 34.86 -0.30 1.17
CA LEU A 225 35.51 -0.54 2.46
C LEU A 225 36.44 -1.76 2.45
N VAL A 226 36.00 -2.85 1.81
CA VAL A 226 36.84 -4.06 1.68
C VAL A 226 38.05 -3.80 0.78
N ALA A 227 37.86 -3.07 -0.33
CA ALA A 227 38.95 -2.70 -1.23
C ALA A 227 39.99 -1.82 -0.51
N ALA A 228 39.54 -0.78 0.22
CA ALA A 228 40.42 0.08 1.00
C ALA A 228 41.18 -0.68 2.11
N ALA A 229 40.52 -1.61 2.82
CA ALA A 229 41.17 -2.44 3.85
C ALA A 229 42.23 -3.38 3.27
N LYS A 230 42.04 -3.89 2.05
CA LYS A 230 43.04 -4.70 1.32
C LYS A 230 44.24 -3.86 0.91
N ALA A 231 44.00 -2.69 0.33
CA ALA A 231 45.08 -1.78 -0.07
C ALA A 231 45.98 -1.41 1.12
N ALA A 232 45.38 -1.09 2.28
CA ALA A 232 46.11 -0.80 3.53
C ALA A 232 46.89 -1.99 4.11
N LYS A 233 46.59 -3.22 3.73
CA LYS A 233 47.30 -4.42 4.19
C LYS A 233 48.49 -4.80 3.27
N HIS A 234 48.52 -4.29 2.03
CA HIS A 234 49.52 -4.60 1.01
C HIS A 234 50.51 -3.44 0.76
N GLY A 235 50.27 -2.25 1.34
CA GLY A 235 51.21 -1.12 1.40
C GLY A 235 51.87 -1.04 2.76
#